data_9b564d9d020cfe08141545e7d13c296f
#
_entry.id   9b564d9d020cfe08141545e7d13c296f
#
_cell.length_a   1.000
_cell.length_b   1.000
_cell.length_c   1.000
_cell.angle_alpha   90.00
_cell.angle_beta   90.00
_cell.angle_gamma   90.00
#
_symmetry.space_group_name_H-M   'P 1'
#
loop_
_entity.id
_entity.type
_entity.pdbx_description
1 polymer ?
#
loop_
_entity_poly.entity_id
_entity_poly.type
_entity_poly.pdbx_seq_one_letter_code
_entity_poly.pdbx_strand_id
1 'polypeptide(L)'
;MPNPLISHIEIPSTDVNRSSEFFKKVFDWDFKPFGNGYLLYNNHQGIMAGIRKVESVAKGDCTVFHVTVDQLEQVLEKTKNAGGHIKFGKTTIPAMGWYAVISDLDGNSIGLYQKS
;
A
#
# COMPACT_ATOMS: atom_id res chain seq x y z
N MET A 1 -28.71 5.27 -11.23
CA MET A 1 -27.72 4.26 -10.83
C MET A 1 -26.34 4.87 -10.84
N PRO A 2 -25.59 4.75 -9.77
CA PRO A 2 -24.19 5.18 -9.80
C PRO A 2 -23.39 4.29 -10.73
N ASN A 3 -22.33 4.87 -11.31
CA ASN A 3 -21.38 4.08 -12.08
C ASN A 3 -20.67 3.09 -11.16
N PRO A 4 -20.22 1.94 -11.70
CA PRO A 4 -19.42 1.02 -10.90
C PRO A 4 -18.19 1.73 -10.34
N LEU A 5 -17.93 1.52 -9.05
CA LEU A 5 -16.79 2.12 -8.34
C LEU A 5 -15.93 1.02 -7.75
N ILE A 6 -14.66 1.33 -7.53
CA ILE A 6 -13.76 0.44 -6.82
C ILE A 6 -14.17 0.46 -5.35
N SER A 7 -14.56 -0.70 -4.79
CA SER A 7 -14.98 -0.78 -3.39
C SER A 7 -13.78 -0.93 -2.46
N HIS A 8 -12.82 -1.76 -2.84
CA HIS A 8 -11.64 -2.01 -2.02
C HIS A 8 -10.54 -2.63 -2.87
N ILE A 9 -9.33 -2.62 -2.33
CA ILE A 9 -8.19 -3.30 -2.91
C ILE A 9 -7.80 -4.45 -1.98
N GLU A 10 -7.20 -5.50 -2.54
CA GLU A 10 -6.68 -6.60 -1.74
C GLU A 10 -5.19 -6.75 -1.96
N ILE A 11 -4.47 -6.92 -0.86
CA ILE A 11 -3.02 -7.08 -0.85
C ILE A 11 -2.74 -8.53 -0.43
N PRO A 12 -2.17 -9.35 -1.31
CA PRO A 12 -1.82 -10.72 -0.93
C PRO A 12 -0.63 -10.71 0.03
N SER A 13 -0.66 -11.60 1.01
CA SER A 13 0.39 -11.66 2.03
C SER A 13 0.62 -13.09 2.48
N THR A 14 1.88 -13.45 2.63
CA THR A 14 2.25 -14.75 3.18
C THR A 14 2.15 -14.77 4.71
N ASP A 15 2.08 -13.58 5.33
CA ASP A 15 1.91 -13.45 6.78
C ASP A 15 1.14 -12.15 7.03
N VAL A 16 -0.18 -12.28 7.23
CA VAL A 16 -1.05 -11.10 7.29
C VAL A 16 -0.74 -10.20 8.48
N ASN A 17 -0.33 -10.77 9.61
CA ASN A 17 0.01 -9.95 10.78
C ASN A 17 1.28 -9.14 10.54
N ARG A 18 2.29 -9.74 9.92
CA ARG A 18 3.52 -9.03 9.57
C ARG A 18 3.24 -7.91 8.56
N SER A 19 2.39 -8.17 7.58
CA SER A 19 2.01 -7.14 6.60
C SER A 19 1.23 -6.02 7.27
N SER A 20 0.32 -6.34 8.18
CA SER A 20 -0.44 -5.34 8.94
C SER A 20 0.50 -4.41 9.72
N GLU A 21 1.52 -4.96 10.37
CA GLU A 21 2.51 -4.17 11.09
C GLU A 21 3.28 -3.25 10.14
N PHE A 22 3.64 -3.76 8.97
CA PHE A 22 4.35 -2.97 7.97
C PHE A 22 3.50 -1.75 7.56
N PHE A 23 2.24 -1.97 7.18
CA PHE A 23 1.38 -0.87 6.74
C PHE A 23 1.04 0.10 7.87
N LYS A 24 1.00 -0.39 9.10
CA LYS A 24 0.85 0.48 10.27
C LYS A 24 2.05 1.40 10.42
N LYS A 25 3.26 0.87 10.27
CA LYS A 25 4.49 1.67 10.41
C LYS A 25 4.66 2.68 9.28
N VAL A 26 4.29 2.29 8.05
CA VAL A 26 4.56 3.11 6.87
C VAL A 26 3.45 4.14 6.64
N PHE A 27 2.19 3.74 6.77
CA PHE A 27 1.04 4.59 6.43
C PHE A 27 0.14 4.91 7.63
N ASP A 28 0.41 4.34 8.79
CA ASP A 28 -0.45 4.45 9.96
C ASP A 28 -1.84 3.86 9.70
N TRP A 29 -1.90 2.82 8.87
CA TRP A 29 -3.13 2.08 8.60
C TRP A 29 -3.32 1.01 9.67
N ASP A 30 -4.45 1.06 10.35
CA ASP A 30 -4.76 0.18 11.47
C ASP A 30 -5.74 -0.89 11.01
N PHE A 31 -5.20 -2.05 10.63
CA PHE A 31 -6.01 -3.17 10.13
C PHE A 31 -6.67 -3.91 11.28
N LYS A 32 -7.91 -4.37 11.07
CA LYS A 32 -8.68 -5.14 12.03
C LYS A 32 -9.07 -6.48 11.43
N PRO A 33 -9.18 -7.54 12.24
CA PRO A 33 -9.66 -8.83 11.72
C PRO A 33 -11.06 -8.70 11.11
N PHE A 34 -11.23 -9.35 9.97
CA PHE A 34 -12.52 -9.41 9.29
C PHE A 34 -12.66 -10.82 8.70
N GLY A 35 -13.28 -11.71 9.49
CA GLY A 35 -13.35 -13.11 9.11
C GLY A 35 -12.03 -13.83 9.32
N ASN A 36 -11.92 -15.03 8.77
CA ASN A 36 -10.79 -15.91 8.97
C ASN A 36 -9.66 -15.59 8.00
N GLY A 37 -8.47 -15.29 8.54
CA GLY A 37 -7.29 -15.05 7.72
C GLY A 37 -7.36 -13.80 6.85
N TYR A 38 -8.17 -12.82 7.25
CA TYR A 38 -8.35 -11.59 6.50
C TYR A 38 -8.31 -10.40 7.44
N LEU A 39 -7.57 -9.36 7.07
CA LEU A 39 -7.51 -8.11 7.81
C LEU A 39 -8.02 -6.99 6.93
N LEU A 40 -8.75 -6.03 7.51
CA LEU A 40 -9.38 -4.96 6.76
C LEU A 40 -9.06 -3.61 7.39
N TYR A 41 -8.69 -2.65 6.56
CA TYR A 41 -8.54 -1.25 6.92
C TYR A 41 -9.67 -0.44 6.26
N ASN A 42 -10.44 0.24 7.08
CA ASN A 42 -11.53 1.10 6.61
C ASN A 42 -11.43 2.45 7.31
N ASN A 43 -11.02 3.47 6.58
CA ASN A 43 -10.92 4.82 7.13
C ASN A 43 -12.22 5.62 6.95
N HIS A 44 -13.25 5.01 6.38
CA HIS A 44 -14.57 5.62 6.16
C HIS A 44 -14.56 6.85 5.24
N GLN A 45 -13.46 7.09 4.55
CA GLN A 45 -13.30 8.27 3.69
C GLN A 45 -12.87 7.94 2.27
N GLY A 46 -12.69 6.67 1.96
CA GLY A 46 -12.22 6.28 0.64
C GLY A 46 -12.28 4.79 0.43
N ILE A 47 -11.39 4.30 -0.42
CA ILE A 47 -11.33 2.89 -0.75
C ILE A 47 -10.74 2.11 0.42
N MET A 48 -11.40 1.03 0.79
CA MET A 48 -10.89 0.13 1.82
C MET A 48 -9.70 -0.68 1.31
N ALA A 49 -8.86 -1.16 2.21
CA ALA A 49 -7.76 -2.05 1.89
C ALA A 49 -7.87 -3.32 2.72
N GLY A 50 -7.75 -4.47 2.07
CA GLY A 50 -7.75 -5.76 2.73
C GLY A 50 -6.41 -6.47 2.56
N ILE A 51 -6.04 -7.29 3.53
CA ILE A 51 -4.87 -8.16 3.44
C ILE A 51 -5.37 -9.59 3.44
N ARG A 52 -5.00 -10.34 2.39
CA ARG A 52 -5.47 -11.70 2.14
C ARG A 52 -4.31 -12.67 2.27
N LYS A 53 -4.49 -13.74 3.05
CA LYS A 53 -3.48 -14.79 3.21
C LYS A 53 -3.34 -15.62 1.95
N VAL A 54 -2.11 -15.79 1.48
CA VAL A 54 -1.79 -16.63 0.33
C VAL A 54 -0.54 -17.46 0.64
N GLU A 55 -0.33 -18.52 -0.15
CA GLU A 55 0.87 -19.36 -0.04
C GLU A 55 2.11 -18.64 -0.54
N SER A 56 1.98 -17.91 -1.65
CA SER A 56 3.08 -17.15 -2.23
C SER A 56 2.52 -15.96 -3.00
N VAL A 57 3.36 -14.94 -3.19
CA VAL A 57 2.97 -13.74 -3.92
C VAL A 57 3.73 -13.72 -5.26
N ALA A 58 2.98 -13.61 -6.35
CA ALA A 58 3.57 -13.49 -7.68
C ALA A 58 4.31 -12.16 -7.80
N LYS A 59 5.46 -12.18 -8.47
CA LYS A 59 6.28 -10.99 -8.71
C LYS A 59 6.25 -10.63 -10.18
N GLY A 60 6.55 -9.37 -10.48
CA GLY A 60 6.57 -8.88 -11.85
C GLY A 60 5.61 -7.72 -12.04
N ASP A 61 5.31 -7.41 -13.28
CA ASP A 61 4.37 -6.32 -13.60
C ASP A 61 2.96 -6.71 -13.19
N CYS A 62 2.29 -5.80 -12.50
CA CYS A 62 0.93 -6.00 -12.04
C CYS A 62 0.27 -4.63 -11.88
N THR A 63 -1.02 -4.66 -11.63
CA THR A 63 -1.75 -3.44 -11.29
C THR A 63 -1.19 -2.86 -10.00
N VAL A 64 -0.92 -1.56 -10.00
CA VAL A 64 -0.36 -0.86 -8.84
C VAL A 64 -1.34 0.23 -8.42
N PHE A 65 -1.68 0.25 -7.14
CA PHE A 65 -2.42 1.37 -6.58
C PHE A 65 -1.46 2.38 -5.98
N HIS A 66 -1.89 3.63 -5.91
CA HIS A 66 -1.06 4.70 -5.35
C HIS A 66 -1.70 5.24 -4.09
N VAL A 67 -0.86 5.51 -3.10
CA VAL A 67 -1.27 6.13 -1.83
C VAL A 67 -0.86 7.59 -1.87
N THR A 68 -1.82 8.49 -1.64
CA THR A 68 -1.52 9.91 -1.52
C THR A 68 -0.88 10.17 -0.16
N VAL A 69 0.28 10.81 -0.17
CA VAL A 69 1.02 11.10 1.04
C VAL A 69 1.42 12.59 1.06
N ASP A 70 1.60 13.13 2.25
CA ASP A 70 1.99 14.54 2.41
C ASP A 70 3.49 14.73 2.32
N GLN A 71 4.28 13.75 2.79
CA GLN A 71 5.73 13.84 2.90
C GLN A 71 6.34 12.58 2.31
N LEU A 72 6.48 12.55 0.99
CA LEU A 72 6.91 11.36 0.27
C LEU A 72 8.26 10.85 0.77
N GLU A 73 9.23 11.76 0.98
CA GLU A 73 10.56 11.36 1.41
C GLU A 73 10.56 10.70 2.78
N GLN A 74 9.69 11.17 3.69
CA GLN A 74 9.53 10.54 5.01
C GLN A 74 8.95 9.14 4.89
N VAL A 75 8.00 8.95 3.97
CA VAL A 75 7.42 7.63 3.73
C VAL A 75 8.46 6.67 3.18
N LEU A 76 9.34 7.14 2.29
CA LEU A 76 10.44 6.31 1.79
C LEU A 76 11.35 5.85 2.93
N GLU A 77 11.66 6.75 3.87
CA GLU A 77 12.48 6.41 5.01
C GLU A 77 11.80 5.39 5.93
N LYS A 78 10.51 5.60 6.21
CA LYS A 78 9.73 4.65 7.01
C LYS A 78 9.66 3.28 6.34
N THR A 79 9.57 3.24 5.02
CA THR A 79 9.54 1.99 4.26
C THR A 79 10.82 1.19 4.49
N LYS A 80 11.98 1.85 4.37
CA LYS A 80 13.27 1.19 4.60
C LYS A 80 13.37 0.68 6.03
N ASN A 81 12.96 1.49 7.00
CA ASN A 81 13.04 1.12 8.41
C ASN A 81 12.10 -0.04 8.76
N ALA A 82 11.03 -0.20 8.00
CA ALA A 82 10.05 -1.28 8.21
C ALA A 82 10.39 -2.56 7.43
N GLY A 83 11.51 -2.56 6.69
CA GLY A 83 11.97 -3.75 5.96
C GLY A 83 11.50 -3.83 4.51
N GLY A 84 10.80 -2.82 4.03
CA GLY A 84 10.43 -2.75 2.61
C GLY A 84 11.57 -2.22 1.75
N HIS A 85 11.30 -2.07 0.47
CA HIS A 85 12.29 -1.61 -0.49
C HIS A 85 11.74 -0.45 -1.31
N ILE A 86 12.65 0.39 -1.81
CA ILE A 86 12.31 1.46 -2.74
C ILE A 86 12.60 0.95 -4.15
N LYS A 87 11.55 0.77 -4.96
CA LYS A 87 11.71 0.30 -6.34
C LYS A 87 12.03 1.45 -7.27
N PHE A 88 11.32 2.58 -7.12
CA PHE A 88 11.61 3.82 -7.85
C PHE A 88 11.56 4.95 -6.84
N GLY A 89 12.64 5.75 -6.77
CA GLY A 89 12.71 6.87 -5.87
C GLY A 89 11.84 8.04 -6.30
N LYS A 90 11.85 9.10 -5.52
CA LYS A 90 11.06 10.29 -5.77
C LYS A 90 11.33 10.81 -7.19
N THR A 91 10.28 10.90 -7.99
CA THR A 91 10.34 11.31 -9.39
C THR A 91 9.32 12.41 -9.63
N THR A 92 9.72 13.47 -10.33
CA THR A 92 8.85 14.58 -10.63
C THR A 92 7.82 14.20 -11.69
N ILE A 93 6.55 14.56 -11.44
CA ILE A 93 5.49 14.53 -12.45
C ILE A 93 5.25 15.98 -12.83
N PRO A 94 5.59 16.41 -14.05
CA PRO A 94 5.46 17.82 -14.42
C PRO A 94 4.06 18.36 -14.13
N ALA A 95 3.99 19.51 -13.44
CA ALA A 95 2.77 20.21 -13.10
C ALA A 95 1.83 19.49 -12.13
N MET A 96 2.19 18.29 -11.63
CA MET A 96 1.28 17.51 -10.78
C MET A 96 1.87 17.15 -9.41
N GLY A 97 3.18 17.04 -9.29
CA GLY A 97 3.81 16.68 -8.02
C GLY A 97 4.90 15.63 -8.20
N TRP A 98 4.89 14.63 -7.33
CA TRP A 98 5.93 13.59 -7.32
C TRP A 98 5.33 12.22 -7.08
N TYR A 99 6.03 11.20 -7.56
CA TYR A 99 5.64 9.83 -7.24
C TYR A 99 6.89 9.01 -6.90
N ALA A 100 6.66 7.88 -6.28
CA ALA A 100 7.66 6.86 -6.04
C ALA A 100 6.95 5.52 -6.01
N VAL A 101 7.71 4.43 -6.07
CA VAL A 101 7.15 3.08 -5.93
C VAL A 101 7.99 2.35 -4.90
N ILE A 102 7.31 1.77 -3.92
CA ILE A 102 7.93 0.95 -2.89
C ILE A 102 7.45 -0.48 -3.04
N SER A 103 8.12 -1.41 -2.36
CA SER A 103 7.59 -2.75 -2.21
C SER A 103 7.43 -3.09 -0.73
N ASP A 104 6.40 -3.87 -0.43
CA ASP A 104 6.18 -4.36 0.92
C ASP A 104 7.04 -5.60 1.18
N LEU A 105 6.79 -6.28 2.32
CA LEU A 105 7.62 -7.42 2.74
C LEU A 105 7.48 -8.63 1.82
N ASP A 106 6.38 -8.75 1.08
CA ASP A 106 6.14 -9.84 0.14
C ASP A 106 6.49 -9.47 -1.30
N GLY A 107 6.98 -8.26 -1.52
CA GLY A 107 7.36 -7.79 -2.86
C GLY A 107 6.22 -7.17 -3.64
N ASN A 108 5.06 -6.92 -3.02
CA ASN A 108 3.99 -6.17 -3.68
C ASN A 108 4.44 -4.74 -3.96
N SER A 109 4.14 -4.24 -5.15
CA SER A 109 4.45 -2.86 -5.51
C SER A 109 3.33 -1.94 -5.05
N ILE A 110 3.70 -0.83 -4.44
CA ILE A 110 2.76 0.19 -3.97
C ILE A 110 3.28 1.54 -4.43
N GLY A 111 2.44 2.29 -5.15
CA GLY A 111 2.80 3.62 -5.58
C GLY A 111 2.57 4.65 -4.49
N LEU A 112 3.37 5.68 -4.47
CA LEU A 112 3.20 6.83 -3.59
C LEU A 112 3.00 8.06 -4.47
N TYR A 113 2.12 8.94 -4.07
CA TYR A 113 1.87 10.19 -4.80
C TYR A 113 1.83 11.34 -3.81
N GLN A 114 2.60 12.38 -4.10
CA GLN A 114 2.58 13.63 -3.35
C GLN A 114 2.20 14.75 -4.30
N LYS A 115 1.15 15.45 -3.97
CA LYS A 115 0.65 16.57 -4.76
C LYS A 115 1.59 17.78 -4.63
N SER A 116 1.80 18.45 -5.74
CA SER A 116 2.59 19.69 -5.74
C SER A 116 1.87 20.84 -5.03
#